data_94ab54697c339959312d683685214e1e
#
_entry.id   94ab54697c339959312d683685214e1e
#
_cell.length_a   1.000
_cell.length_b   1.000
_cell.length_c   1.000
_cell.angle_alpha   90.00
_cell.angle_beta   90.00
_cell.angle_gamma   90.00
#
_symmetry.space_group_name_H-M   'P 1'
#
loop_
_entity.id
_entity.type
_entity.pdbx_description
1 polymer ?
#
loop_
_entity_poly.entity_id
_entity_poly.type
_entity_poly.pdbx_seq_one_letter_code
_entity_poly.pdbx_strand_id
1 'polypeptide(L)'
;MENRITVVLADANEEFRTALQQTLENAEGFDVVGSAADGLAAAQLVQEKRPQLLVMDLLLPGLDGFGVLEQLEKAKVQVKSLIVSALYRDQIVAQAMS
;
A
#
# COMPACT_ATOMS: atom_id res chain seq x y z
N MET A 1 -24.66 -7.50 -1.95
CA MET A 1 -23.84 -6.78 -0.98
C MET A 1 -22.43 -7.33 -0.93
N GLU A 2 -21.49 -6.57 -1.21
CA GLU A 2 -20.12 -7.06 -1.22
C GLU A 2 -19.38 -6.63 0.01
N ASN A 3 -18.63 -7.54 0.56
CA ASN A 3 -17.69 -7.23 1.60
C ASN A 3 -16.32 -7.01 0.93
N ARG A 4 -16.09 -5.79 0.49
CA ARG A 4 -14.84 -5.46 -0.16
C ARG A 4 -13.78 -5.12 0.86
N ILE A 5 -12.56 -5.52 0.56
CA ILE A 5 -11.41 -5.17 1.39
C ILE A 5 -10.93 -3.79 0.95
N THR A 6 -10.96 -2.83 1.86
CA THR A 6 -10.48 -1.48 1.56
C THR A 6 -8.97 -1.44 1.64
N VAL A 7 -8.34 -0.79 0.66
CA VAL A 7 -6.89 -0.80 0.49
C VAL A 7 -6.37 0.61 0.31
N VAL A 8 -5.25 0.92 0.97
CA VAL A 8 -4.43 2.09 0.66
C VAL A 8 -3.12 1.59 0.09
N LEU A 9 -2.70 2.19 -1.02
CA LEU A 9 -1.44 1.87 -1.67
C LEU A 9 -0.43 2.97 -1.38
N ALA A 10 0.83 2.59 -1.17
CA ALA A 10 1.90 3.55 -0.94
C ALA A 10 3.16 3.08 -1.66
N ASP A 11 3.57 3.80 -2.68
CA ASP A 11 4.76 3.49 -3.47
C ASP A 11 5.19 4.75 -4.21
N ALA A 12 6.49 5.05 -4.19
CA ALA A 12 7.00 6.23 -4.87
C ALA A 12 6.90 6.12 -6.39
N ASN A 13 6.86 4.89 -6.92
CA ASN A 13 6.81 4.66 -8.36
C ASN A 13 5.35 4.74 -8.82
N GLU A 14 5.04 5.78 -9.57
CA GLU A 14 3.68 6.03 -10.03
C GLU A 14 3.19 4.94 -10.97
N GLU A 15 4.04 4.46 -11.87
CA GLU A 15 3.64 3.42 -12.81
C GLU A 15 3.27 2.13 -12.10
N PHE A 16 4.07 1.73 -11.12
CA PHE A 16 3.79 0.53 -10.35
C PHE A 16 2.53 0.71 -9.53
N ARG A 17 2.38 1.87 -8.90
CA ARG A 17 1.21 2.16 -8.06
C ARG A 17 -0.07 2.13 -8.89
N THR A 18 -0.03 2.74 -10.08
CA THR A 18 -1.19 2.75 -10.98
C THR A 18 -1.53 1.35 -11.47
N ALA A 19 -0.52 0.59 -11.85
CA ALA A 19 -0.74 -0.78 -12.34
C ALA A 19 -1.32 -1.66 -11.23
N LEU A 20 -0.81 -1.52 -10.01
CA LEU A 20 -1.31 -2.30 -8.88
C LEU A 20 -2.75 -1.92 -8.56
N GLN A 21 -3.06 -0.62 -8.61
CA GLN A 21 -4.42 -0.17 -8.38
C GLN A 21 -5.39 -0.77 -9.39
N GLN A 22 -5.02 -0.74 -10.67
CA GLN A 22 -5.85 -1.31 -11.72
C GLN A 22 -6.05 -2.81 -11.53
N THR A 23 -4.98 -3.50 -11.16
CA THR A 23 -5.05 -4.94 -10.92
C THR A 23 -6.02 -5.25 -9.78
N LEU A 24 -5.93 -4.51 -8.68
CA LEU A 24 -6.80 -4.74 -7.55
C LEU A 24 -8.25 -4.37 -7.85
N GLU A 25 -8.46 -3.29 -8.60
CA GLU A 25 -9.82 -2.88 -8.95
C GLU A 25 -10.49 -3.83 -9.92
N ASN A 26 -9.70 -4.49 -10.78
CA ASN A 26 -10.22 -5.50 -11.68
C ASN A 26 -10.47 -6.82 -10.98
N ALA A 27 -9.81 -7.07 -9.88
CA ALA A 27 -10.05 -8.26 -9.07
C ALA A 27 -11.22 -7.97 -8.14
N GLU A 28 -12.23 -8.79 -8.18
CA GLU A 28 -13.39 -8.59 -7.32
C GLU A 28 -13.00 -8.70 -5.86
N GLY A 29 -13.57 -7.85 -5.03
CA GLY A 29 -13.36 -7.91 -3.60
C GLY A 29 -12.44 -6.85 -3.03
N PHE A 30 -11.85 -6.00 -3.85
CA PHE A 30 -10.95 -4.93 -3.38
C PHE A 30 -11.48 -3.56 -3.75
N ASP A 31 -11.27 -2.61 -2.84
CA ASP A 31 -11.66 -1.22 -3.06
C ASP A 31 -10.47 -0.35 -2.64
N VAL A 32 -9.78 0.24 -3.62
CA VAL A 32 -8.63 1.10 -3.35
C VAL A 32 -9.16 2.48 -2.96
N VAL A 33 -9.04 2.81 -1.68
CA VAL A 33 -9.61 4.03 -1.14
C VAL A 33 -8.60 5.17 -1.06
N GLY A 34 -7.33 4.90 -1.36
CA GLY A 34 -6.31 5.94 -1.37
C GLY A 34 -5.00 5.44 -1.93
N SER A 35 -4.19 6.37 -2.41
CA SER A 35 -2.91 6.07 -3.02
C SER A 35 -1.95 7.21 -2.66
N ALA A 36 -0.75 6.87 -2.22
CA ALA A 36 0.23 7.83 -1.76
C ALA A 36 1.59 7.55 -2.36
N ALA A 37 2.37 8.60 -2.60
CA ALA A 37 3.71 8.49 -3.16
C ALA A 37 4.81 8.60 -2.11
N ASP A 38 4.47 8.94 -0.88
CA ASP A 38 5.44 9.08 0.20
C ASP A 38 4.84 8.59 1.52
N GLY A 39 5.71 8.44 2.53
CA GLY A 39 5.29 7.85 3.79
C GLY A 39 4.38 8.73 4.62
N LEU A 40 4.59 10.05 4.60
CA LEU A 40 3.73 10.95 5.37
C LEU A 40 2.31 10.94 4.83
N ALA A 41 2.17 11.00 3.51
CA ALA A 41 0.85 10.93 2.89
C ALA A 41 0.19 9.58 3.13
N ALA A 42 0.99 8.50 3.12
CA ALA A 42 0.46 7.17 3.39
C ALA A 42 -0.09 7.07 4.81
N ALA A 43 0.67 7.54 5.79
CA ALA A 43 0.23 7.50 7.19
C ALA A 43 -1.04 8.31 7.38
N GLN A 44 -1.10 9.49 6.74
CA GLN A 44 -2.27 10.34 6.85
C GLN A 44 -3.51 9.67 6.22
N LEU A 45 -3.34 9.08 5.03
CA LEU A 45 -4.44 8.39 4.36
C LEU A 45 -4.97 7.23 5.18
N VAL A 46 -4.08 6.44 5.79
CA VAL A 46 -4.52 5.32 6.60
C VAL A 46 -5.30 5.81 7.81
N GLN A 47 -4.87 6.90 8.42
CA GLN A 47 -5.59 7.45 9.57
C GLN A 47 -6.95 8.00 9.17
N GLU A 48 -7.06 8.61 7.98
CA GLU A 48 -8.32 9.16 7.50
C GLU A 48 -9.29 8.09 7.01
N LYS A 49 -8.78 7.17 6.22
CA LYS A 49 -9.64 6.20 5.52
C LYS A 49 -9.85 4.92 6.29
N ARG A 50 -8.98 4.64 7.25
CA ARG A 50 -9.07 3.41 8.05
C ARG A 50 -9.25 2.17 7.19
N PRO A 51 -8.33 1.93 6.23
CA PRO A 51 -8.46 0.77 5.36
C PRO A 51 -8.18 -0.52 6.13
N GLN A 52 -8.62 -1.62 5.56
CA GLN A 52 -8.32 -2.92 6.13
C GLN A 52 -6.91 -3.38 5.76
N LEU A 53 -6.39 -2.90 4.63
CA LEU A 53 -5.09 -3.34 4.12
C LEU A 53 -4.27 -2.14 3.65
N LEU A 54 -3.00 -2.12 4.02
CA LEU A 54 -2.03 -1.16 3.52
C LEU A 54 -0.98 -1.93 2.73
N VAL A 55 -0.88 -1.66 1.43
CA VAL A 55 0.17 -2.24 0.58
C VAL A 55 1.21 -1.16 0.37
N MET A 56 2.43 -1.38 0.82
CA MET A 56 3.40 -0.33 0.97
C MET A 56 4.80 -0.80 0.60
N ASP A 57 5.52 0.05 -0.15
CA ASP A 57 6.95 -0.12 -0.36
C ASP A 57 7.67 0.32 0.92
N LEU A 58 8.67 -0.43 1.31
CA LEU A 58 9.47 -0.09 2.48
C LEU A 58 10.26 1.19 2.27
N LEU A 59 10.73 1.41 1.04
CA LEU A 59 11.61 2.54 0.71
C LEU A 59 10.80 3.74 0.20
N LEU A 60 9.99 4.32 1.07
CA LEU A 60 9.22 5.50 0.72
C LEU A 60 10.02 6.77 1.05
N PRO A 61 9.90 7.82 0.22
CA PRO A 61 10.53 9.10 0.56
C PRO A 61 9.84 9.76 1.74
N GLY A 62 10.55 10.63 2.41
CA GLY A 62 10.05 11.38 3.56
C GLY A 62 10.02 10.54 4.80
N LEU A 63 9.12 9.59 4.87
CA LEU A 63 8.99 8.67 5.99
C LEU A 63 8.95 7.27 5.40
N ASP A 64 9.93 6.42 5.75
CA ASP A 64 9.97 5.09 5.18
C ASP A 64 8.88 4.19 5.77
N GLY A 65 8.79 2.96 5.24
CA GLY A 65 7.74 2.04 5.68
C GLY A 65 7.76 1.73 7.16
N PHE A 66 8.96 1.60 7.75
CA PHE A 66 9.06 1.39 9.19
C PHE A 66 8.51 2.57 9.96
N GLY A 67 8.81 3.80 9.49
CA GLY A 67 8.30 5.01 10.12
C GLY A 67 6.80 5.12 10.01
N VAL A 68 6.24 4.71 8.87
CA VAL A 68 4.78 4.68 8.70
C VAL A 68 4.15 3.75 9.73
N LEU A 69 4.68 2.53 9.86
CA LEU A 69 4.15 1.57 10.82
C LEU A 69 4.25 2.08 12.25
N GLU A 70 5.37 2.73 12.57
CA GLU A 70 5.54 3.30 13.91
C GLU A 70 4.53 4.40 14.18
N GLN A 71 4.30 5.28 13.20
CA GLN A 71 3.30 6.34 13.36
C GLN A 71 1.90 5.79 13.55
N LEU A 72 1.55 4.76 12.79
CA LEU A 72 0.23 4.15 12.91
C LEU A 72 0.06 3.48 14.25
N GLU A 73 1.10 2.85 14.77
CA GLU A 73 1.06 2.24 16.08
C GLU A 73 0.85 3.28 17.17
N LYS A 74 1.57 4.41 17.08
CA LYS A 74 1.41 5.50 18.04
C LYS A 74 0.02 6.10 17.99
N ALA A 75 -0.58 6.15 16.80
CA ALA A 75 -1.93 6.66 16.63
C ALA A 75 -3.00 5.61 16.97
N LYS A 76 -2.58 4.40 17.32
CA LYS A 76 -3.46 3.28 17.65
C LYS A 76 -4.40 2.92 16.51
N VAL A 77 -3.88 3.00 15.29
CA VAL A 77 -4.61 2.61 14.09
C VAL A 77 -4.23 1.18 13.75
N GLN A 78 -5.21 0.31 13.65
CA GLN A 78 -4.98 -1.08 13.29
C GLN A 78 -5.23 -1.27 11.81
N VAL A 79 -4.23 -1.82 11.13
CA VAL A 79 -4.32 -2.10 9.70
C VAL A 79 -3.36 -3.25 9.39
N LYS A 80 -3.77 -4.15 8.51
CA LYS A 80 -2.86 -5.18 8.03
C LYS A 80 -1.97 -4.56 6.97
N SER A 81 -0.67 -4.81 7.09
CA SER A 81 0.29 -4.20 6.18
C SER A 81 1.02 -5.27 5.37
N LEU A 82 1.05 -5.09 4.07
CA LEU A 82 1.82 -5.92 3.16
C LEU A 82 2.96 -5.07 2.60
N ILE A 83 4.19 -5.46 2.92
CA ILE A 83 5.38 -4.72 2.51
C ILE A 83 5.90 -5.33 1.21
N VAL A 84 6.07 -4.50 0.19
CA VAL A 84 6.63 -4.92 -1.08
C VAL A 84 7.85 -4.06 -1.35
N SER A 85 9.05 -4.62 -1.16
CA SER A 85 10.26 -3.86 -1.42
C SER A 85 10.59 -3.89 -2.91
N ALA A 86 11.33 -2.86 -3.37
CA ALA A 86 11.72 -2.77 -4.78
C ALA A 86 12.53 -3.99 -5.22
N LEU A 87 13.37 -4.53 -4.34
CA LEU A 87 14.17 -5.71 -4.67
C LEU A 87 13.30 -6.93 -4.91
N TYR A 88 12.33 -7.14 -4.04
CA TYR A 88 11.43 -8.29 -4.18
C TYR A 88 10.48 -8.11 -5.36
N ARG A 89 10.11 -6.87 -5.65
CA ARG A 89 9.21 -6.58 -6.76
C ARG A 89 9.82 -7.04 -8.08
N ASP A 90 11.10 -6.76 -8.30
CA ASP A 90 11.77 -7.18 -9.52
C ASP A 90 11.87 -8.70 -9.61
N GLN A 91 12.13 -9.35 -8.50
CA GLN A 91 12.21 -10.82 -8.47
C GLN A 91 10.85 -11.44 -8.74
N ILE A 92 9.80 -10.89 -8.18
CA ILE A 92 8.45 -11.40 -8.39
C ILE A 92 8.06 -11.28 -9.86
N VAL A 93 8.38 -10.15 -10.50
CA VAL A 93 8.09 -9.96 -11.91
C VAL A 93 8.87 -10.97 -12.75
N ALA A 94 10.15 -11.16 -12.45
CA ALA A 94 10.97 -12.12 -13.17
C ALA A 94 10.41 -13.54 -13.06
N GLN A 95 9.99 -13.94 -11.86
CA GLN A 95 9.41 -15.28 -11.66
C GLN A 95 8.08 -15.42 -12.39
N ALA A 96 7.26 -14.40 -12.39
CA ALA A 96 5.97 -14.47 -13.06
C ALA A 96 6.12 -14.59 -14.56
N MET A 97 7.22 -14.10 -15.12
CA MET A 97 7.48 -14.16 -16.56
C MET A 97 8.21 -15.42 -16.99
N SER A 98 8.74 -16.17 -16.06
CA SER A 98 9.42 -17.43 -16.38
C SER A 98 8.44 -18.62 -16.31
#